data_0804e9d74d1f1ae51434dcd4461e11df
#
_entry.id   0804e9d74d1f1ae51434dcd4461e11df
#
_cell.length_a   1.000
_cell.length_b   1.000
_cell.length_c   1.000
_cell.angle_alpha   90.00
_cell.angle_beta   90.00
_cell.angle_gamma   90.00
#
_symmetry.space_group_name_H-M   'P 1'
#
loop_
_entity.id
_entity.type
_entity.pdbx_description
1 polymer ?
#
loop_
_entity_poly.entity_id
_entity_poly.type
_entity_poly.pdbx_seq_one_letter_code
_entity_poly.pdbx_strand_id
1 'polypeptide(L)'
;MMRLVGNAFVRITPFKDFRVELSASANYYDLDGNKYSFSSSGKGWAKGEGQSSSGSHSTSRIWNTLLQAVANYDHTFNKHGVSAMLGFSSEQSSLGYKTEQGFKAPFPNDAITGSFDGSKVAAGTNTVTEQTPNKLLSTFGRL
;
A
#
# COMPACT_ATOMS: atom_id res chain seq x y z
N MET A 1 -11.82 -4.94 -1.11
CA MET A 1 -10.36 -5.03 -1.23
C MET A 1 -10.00 -5.48 -2.63
N MET A 2 -9.20 -4.69 -3.35
CA MET A 2 -8.67 -5.02 -4.67
C MET A 2 -7.13 -4.91 -4.64
N ARG A 3 -6.45 -5.86 -5.27
CA ARG A 3 -4.99 -5.83 -5.43
C ARG A 3 -4.64 -6.07 -6.90
N LEU A 4 -3.81 -5.20 -7.46
CA LEU A 4 -3.25 -5.34 -8.80
C LEU A 4 -1.73 -5.40 -8.69
N VAL A 5 -1.11 -6.41 -9.32
CA VAL A 5 0.34 -6.59 -9.35
C VAL A 5 0.77 -6.75 -10.80
N GLY A 6 1.73 -5.94 -11.21
CA GLY A 6 2.33 -6.03 -12.54
C GLY A 6 3.84 -6.03 -12.46
N ASN A 7 4.49 -6.89 -13.26
CA ASN A 7 5.93 -6.95 -13.41
C ASN A 7 6.28 -7.01 -14.90
N ALA A 8 7.30 -6.26 -15.28
CA ALA A 8 7.89 -6.30 -16.63
C ALA A 8 9.41 -6.30 -16.50
N PHE A 9 10.09 -7.01 -17.38
CA PHE A 9 11.55 -6.96 -17.45
C PHE A 9 12.02 -7.04 -18.90
N VAL A 10 13.17 -6.45 -19.15
CA VAL A 10 13.88 -6.51 -20.42
C VAL A 10 15.32 -6.88 -20.13
N ARG A 11 15.83 -7.89 -20.85
CA ARG A 11 17.22 -8.33 -20.76
C ARG A 11 17.89 -8.06 -22.10
N ILE A 12 19.02 -7.38 -22.05
CA ILE A 12 19.83 -7.00 -23.19
C ILE A 12 21.22 -7.58 -23.01
N THR A 13 21.76 -8.24 -24.02
CA THR A 13 23.11 -8.80 -24.05
C THR A 13 23.87 -8.14 -25.20
N PRO A 14 24.47 -6.95 -25.00
CA PRO A 14 25.13 -6.20 -26.07
C PRO A 14 26.34 -6.94 -26.63
N PHE A 15 27.05 -7.71 -25.79
CA PHE A 15 28.17 -8.56 -26.17
C PHE A 15 28.26 -9.77 -25.23
N LYS A 16 29.04 -10.75 -25.62
CA LYS A 16 29.07 -12.12 -25.09
C LYS A 16 29.12 -12.23 -23.57
N ASP A 17 29.88 -11.39 -22.89
CA ASP A 17 30.15 -11.50 -21.45
C ASP A 17 29.44 -10.41 -20.62
N PHE A 18 28.61 -9.62 -21.25
CA PHE A 18 27.92 -8.51 -20.59
C PHE A 18 26.40 -8.57 -20.79
N ARG A 19 25.68 -8.48 -19.68
CA ARG A 19 24.22 -8.55 -19.64
C ARG A 19 23.66 -7.42 -18.78
N VAL A 20 22.68 -6.72 -19.30
CA VAL A 20 21.91 -5.72 -18.59
C VAL A 20 20.46 -6.18 -18.46
N GLU A 21 19.94 -6.12 -17.27
CA GLU A 21 18.54 -6.41 -16.99
C GLU A 21 17.87 -5.18 -16.39
N LEU A 22 16.80 -4.76 -17.02
CA LEU A 22 15.92 -3.69 -16.54
C LEU A 22 14.62 -4.32 -16.12
N SER A 23 14.18 -4.07 -14.89
CA SER A 23 12.90 -4.55 -14.38
C SER A 23 12.09 -3.41 -13.79
N ALA A 24 10.79 -3.49 -13.98
CA ALA A 24 9.80 -2.60 -13.41
C ALA A 24 8.69 -3.41 -12.76
N SER A 25 8.34 -3.08 -11.55
CA SER A 25 7.18 -3.65 -10.86
C SER A 25 6.28 -2.56 -10.31
N ALA A 26 4.99 -2.83 -10.33
CA ALA A 26 3.97 -1.97 -9.75
C ALA A 26 2.98 -2.82 -8.95
N ASN A 27 2.67 -2.36 -7.75
CA ASN A 27 1.65 -2.93 -6.89
C ASN A 27 0.65 -1.85 -6.51
N TYR A 28 -0.61 -2.13 -6.73
CA TYR A 28 -1.72 -1.28 -6.33
C TYR A 28 -2.61 -2.03 -5.35
N TYR A 29 -2.95 -1.38 -4.25
CA TYR A 29 -3.88 -1.89 -3.25
C TYR A 29 -5.01 -0.87 -3.05
N ASP A 30 -6.22 -1.35 -3.11
CA ASP A 30 -7.43 -0.61 -2.72
C ASP A 30 -8.08 -1.37 -1.57
N LEU A 31 -8.03 -0.75 -0.40
CA LEU A 31 -8.55 -1.28 0.85
C LEU A 31 -9.77 -0.46 1.26
N ASP A 32 -10.88 -1.11 1.37
CA ASP A 32 -12.14 -0.55 1.85
C ASP A 32 -12.59 -1.32 3.07
N GLY A 33 -12.84 -0.64 4.16
CA GLY A 33 -13.19 -1.24 5.43
C GLY A 33 -14.28 -0.47 6.16
N ASN A 34 -15.27 -1.20 6.67
CA ASN A 34 -16.32 -0.70 7.52
C ASN A 34 -16.15 -1.28 8.92
N LYS A 35 -16.22 -0.44 9.93
CA LYS A 35 -16.23 -0.84 11.33
C LYS A 35 -17.47 -0.27 12.01
N TYR A 36 -18.18 -1.14 12.70
CA TYR A 36 -19.37 -0.77 13.45
C TYR A 36 -19.22 -1.20 14.91
N SER A 37 -19.56 -0.31 15.84
CA SER A 37 -19.59 -0.57 17.27
C SER A 37 -21.02 -0.42 17.77
N PHE A 38 -21.56 -1.51 18.30
CA PHE A 38 -22.91 -1.53 18.86
C PHE A 38 -22.99 -0.71 20.15
N SER A 39 -24.17 -0.17 20.43
CA SER A 39 -24.48 0.55 21.67
C SER A 39 -24.30 -0.33 22.94
N SER A 40 -24.46 -1.66 22.78
CA SER A 40 -24.26 -2.65 23.85
C SER A 40 -22.81 -3.10 24.04
N SER A 41 -21.85 -2.65 23.21
CA SER A 41 -20.46 -2.99 23.42
C SER A 41 -19.91 -2.26 24.64
N GLY A 42 -19.32 -3.00 25.58
CA GLY A 42 -18.98 -2.57 26.96
C GLY A 42 -18.19 -1.26 27.16
N LYS A 43 -17.80 -0.56 26.09
CA LYS A 43 -17.23 0.78 26.18
C LYS A 43 -18.26 1.90 26.42
N GLY A 44 -19.55 1.65 26.10
CA GLY A 44 -20.63 2.61 26.30
C GLY A 44 -21.36 2.45 27.63
N TRP A 45 -21.31 1.27 28.24
CA TRP A 45 -22.07 0.97 29.44
C TRP A 45 -21.56 1.66 30.74
N ALA A 46 -20.26 1.98 30.79
CA ALA A 46 -19.64 2.48 32.03
C ALA A 46 -20.00 3.94 32.39
N LYS A 47 -20.72 4.69 31.54
CA LYS A 47 -20.92 6.13 31.73
C LYS A 47 -22.36 6.61 31.91
N GLY A 48 -23.38 5.76 31.86
CA GLY A 48 -24.77 6.21 32.08
C GLY A 48 -25.27 7.24 31.05
N GLU A 49 -24.48 7.61 30.06
CA GLU A 49 -24.89 8.45 28.94
C GLU A 49 -25.51 7.58 27.86
N GLY A 50 -26.63 8.03 27.31
CA GLY A 50 -27.43 7.30 26.35
C GLY A 50 -26.60 6.55 25.32
N GLN A 51 -26.82 5.25 25.23
CA GLN A 51 -26.10 4.31 24.39
C GLN A 51 -26.03 4.80 22.94
N SER A 52 -24.91 5.31 22.52
CA SER A 52 -24.68 5.72 21.13
C SER A 52 -23.84 4.69 20.42
N SER A 53 -24.36 4.16 19.35
CA SER A 53 -23.60 3.35 18.40
C SER A 53 -22.66 4.24 17.56
N SER A 54 -21.55 3.70 17.13
CA SER A 54 -20.61 4.41 16.27
C SER A 54 -20.20 3.54 15.09
N GLY A 55 -19.98 4.16 13.94
CA GLY A 55 -19.48 3.50 12.76
C GLY A 55 -18.31 4.28 12.17
N SER A 56 -17.41 3.60 11.49
CA SER A 56 -16.39 4.23 10.67
C SER A 56 -16.25 3.50 9.35
N HIS A 57 -16.07 4.29 8.30
CA HIS A 57 -15.73 3.83 6.97
C HIS A 57 -14.32 4.32 6.66
N SER A 58 -13.43 3.43 6.24
CA SER A 58 -12.06 3.78 5.87
C SER A 58 -11.73 3.26 4.48
N THR A 59 -11.25 4.14 3.62
CA THR A 59 -10.72 3.79 2.31
C THR A 59 -9.23 4.12 2.28
N SER A 60 -8.40 3.17 1.86
CA SER A 60 -6.96 3.38 1.73
C SER A 60 -6.49 2.87 0.38
N ARG A 61 -5.77 3.72 -0.34
CA ARG A 61 -5.15 3.38 -1.63
C ARG A 61 -3.65 3.48 -1.51
N ILE A 62 -2.95 2.41 -1.89
CA ILE A 62 -1.51 2.29 -1.80
C ILE A 62 -0.97 1.95 -3.18
N TRP A 63 0.01 2.71 -3.62
CA TRP A 63 0.70 2.48 -4.87
C TRP A 63 2.20 2.35 -4.62
N ASN A 64 2.77 1.20 -4.97
CA ASN A 64 4.20 0.95 -4.86
C ASN A 64 4.77 0.67 -6.25
N THR A 65 5.85 1.34 -6.59
CA THR A 65 6.61 1.11 -7.82
C THR A 65 8.06 0.83 -7.49
N LEU A 66 8.65 -0.16 -8.18
CA LEU A 66 10.07 -0.47 -8.10
C LEU A 66 10.63 -0.52 -9.52
N LEU A 67 11.65 0.27 -9.77
CA LEU A 67 12.47 0.23 -10.97
C LEU A 67 13.86 -0.27 -10.58
N GLN A 68 14.37 -1.23 -11.31
CA GLN A 68 15.68 -1.81 -11.05
C GLN A 68 16.45 -2.00 -12.35
N ALA A 69 17.73 -1.67 -12.31
CA ALA A 69 18.68 -1.92 -13.39
C ALA A 69 19.87 -2.69 -12.83
N VAL A 70 20.22 -3.80 -13.43
CA VAL A 70 21.36 -4.64 -13.03
C VAL A 70 22.22 -4.93 -14.25
N ALA A 71 23.49 -4.60 -14.14
CA ALA A 71 24.51 -4.95 -15.12
C ALA A 71 25.40 -6.07 -14.56
N ASN A 72 25.58 -7.10 -15.33
CA ASN A 72 26.44 -8.24 -15.00
C ASN A 72 27.52 -8.38 -16.07
N TYR A 73 28.75 -8.61 -15.63
CA TYR A 73 29.89 -8.94 -16.46
C TYR A 73 30.52 -10.21 -15.97
N ASP A 74 30.58 -11.24 -16.81
CA ASP A 74 31.15 -12.55 -16.49
C ASP A 74 32.15 -12.90 -17.57
N HIS A 75 33.44 -12.93 -17.25
CA HIS A 75 34.49 -13.28 -18.22
C HIS A 75 35.49 -14.27 -17.62
N THR A 76 35.94 -15.22 -18.43
CA THR A 76 36.95 -16.22 -18.05
C THR A 76 38.22 -15.98 -18.81
N PHE A 77 39.29 -15.64 -18.08
CA PHE A 77 40.65 -15.48 -18.59
C PHE A 77 41.43 -16.77 -18.31
N ASN A 78 41.63 -17.61 -19.30
CA ASN A 78 42.28 -18.91 -19.13
C ASN A 78 41.62 -19.78 -18.03
N LYS A 79 42.21 -19.81 -16.85
CA LYS A 79 41.77 -20.58 -15.68
C LYS A 79 41.12 -19.70 -14.61
N HIS A 80 41.06 -18.39 -14.80
CA HIS A 80 40.54 -17.45 -13.83
C HIS A 80 39.18 -16.88 -14.35
N GLY A 81 38.13 -17.07 -13.58
CA GLY A 81 36.83 -16.45 -13.84
C GLY A 81 36.71 -15.16 -13.03
N VAL A 82 36.28 -14.10 -13.67
CA VAL A 82 35.94 -12.82 -13.05
C VAL A 82 34.45 -12.56 -13.27
N SER A 83 33.73 -12.29 -12.19
CA SER A 83 32.32 -11.94 -12.21
C SER A 83 32.12 -10.62 -11.48
N ALA A 84 31.51 -9.66 -12.14
CA ALA A 84 31.20 -8.36 -11.57
C ALA A 84 29.72 -8.02 -11.78
N MET A 85 29.09 -7.45 -10.79
CA MET A 85 27.71 -7.02 -10.84
C MET A 85 27.60 -5.59 -10.29
N LEU A 86 26.85 -4.74 -10.99
CA LEU A 86 26.44 -3.42 -10.52
C LEU A 86 24.95 -3.27 -10.67
N GLY A 87 24.28 -2.82 -9.61
CA GLY A 87 22.84 -2.63 -9.60
C GLY A 87 22.45 -1.25 -9.07
N PHE A 88 21.33 -0.79 -9.59
CA PHE A 88 20.63 0.41 -9.16
C PHE A 88 19.16 0.09 -8.98
N SER A 89 18.55 0.58 -7.90
CA SER A 89 17.11 0.45 -7.69
C SER A 89 16.50 1.76 -7.20
N SER A 90 15.31 2.03 -7.68
CA SER A 90 14.46 3.15 -7.26
C SER A 90 13.11 2.61 -6.85
N GLU A 91 12.81 2.74 -5.58
CA GLU A 91 11.52 2.36 -5.01
C GLU A 91 10.75 3.61 -4.62
N GLN A 92 9.50 3.67 -5.02
CA GLN A 92 8.57 4.70 -4.58
C GLN A 92 7.34 4.04 -4.00
N SER A 93 7.07 4.31 -2.74
CA SER A 93 5.85 3.94 -2.04
C SER A 93 5.01 5.19 -1.85
N SER A 94 3.89 5.25 -2.51
CA SER A 94 2.87 6.27 -2.29
C SER A 94 1.76 5.63 -1.48
N LEU A 95 1.74 5.89 -0.18
CA LEU A 95 0.54 5.72 0.61
C LEU A 95 -0.39 6.86 0.19
N GLY A 96 -1.15 6.62 -0.87
CA GLY A 96 -1.93 7.65 -1.49
C GLY A 96 -2.98 8.22 -0.54
N TYR A 97 -4.14 7.86 -0.53
CA TYR A 97 -5.25 8.53 0.12
C TYR A 97 -5.85 7.62 1.21
N LYS A 98 -5.86 8.05 2.45
CA LYS A 98 -6.62 7.43 3.52
C LYS A 98 -7.73 8.37 3.95
N THR A 99 -8.96 8.00 3.68
CA THR A 99 -10.13 8.70 4.22
C THR A 99 -10.71 7.88 5.35
N GLU A 100 -10.92 8.49 6.49
CA GLU A 100 -11.62 7.90 7.62
C GLU A 100 -12.81 8.78 7.96
N GLN A 101 -14.02 8.25 7.81
CA GLN A 101 -15.25 8.89 8.20
C GLN A 101 -15.79 8.20 9.44
N GLY A 102 -15.81 8.91 10.56
CA GLY A 102 -16.42 8.46 11.81
C GLY A 102 -17.82 9.00 11.96
N PHE A 103 -18.76 8.15 12.30
CA PHE A 103 -20.16 8.51 12.52
C PHE A 103 -20.53 8.21 13.97
N LYS A 104 -21.10 9.20 14.65
CA LYS A 104 -21.77 9.01 15.94
C LYS A 104 -23.25 9.20 15.70
N ALA A 105 -24.02 8.15 15.80
CA ALA A 105 -25.45 8.28 15.69
C ALA A 105 -26.18 7.28 16.60
N PRO A 106 -27.30 7.64 17.19
CA PRO A 106 -28.25 6.65 17.62
C PRO A 106 -28.82 6.00 16.35
N PHE A 107 -28.27 4.86 15.94
CA PHE A 107 -28.96 4.02 14.97
C PHE A 107 -30.17 3.46 15.66
N PRO A 108 -31.40 3.69 15.16
CA PRO A 108 -32.64 3.30 15.86
C PRO A 108 -32.76 1.78 16.04
N ASN A 109 -32.02 1.01 15.32
CA ASN A 109 -31.91 -0.45 15.46
C ASN A 109 -30.44 -0.83 15.28
N ASP A 110 -29.90 -1.67 16.14
CA ASP A 110 -28.58 -2.30 15.96
C ASP A 110 -28.55 -3.24 14.73
N ALA A 111 -29.44 -3.05 13.77
CA ALA A 111 -29.44 -3.76 12.52
C ALA A 111 -28.29 -3.29 11.67
N ILE A 112 -27.34 -4.18 11.40
CA ILE A 112 -26.27 -3.97 10.44
C ILE A 112 -26.89 -3.88 9.06
N THR A 113 -27.16 -2.65 8.59
CA THR A 113 -27.42 -2.44 7.18
C THR A 113 -26.06 -2.33 6.50
N GLY A 114 -25.77 -3.21 5.55
CA GLY A 114 -24.47 -3.31 4.87
C GLY A 114 -24.07 -2.10 4.01
N SER A 115 -24.74 -0.98 4.14
CA SER A 115 -24.40 0.27 3.50
C SER A 115 -24.55 1.41 4.50
N PHE A 116 -23.43 2.11 4.77
CA PHE A 116 -23.46 3.39 5.45
C PHE A 116 -23.98 4.45 4.50
N ASP A 117 -25.25 4.77 4.59
CA ASP A 117 -25.80 5.95 3.93
C ASP A 117 -25.49 7.19 4.78
N GLY A 118 -24.41 7.88 4.43
CA GLY A 118 -23.96 9.07 5.14
C GLY A 118 -24.97 10.23 5.15
N SER A 119 -26.04 10.15 4.36
CA SER A 119 -27.10 11.17 4.31
C SER A 119 -28.03 11.12 5.53
N LYS A 120 -28.07 9.99 6.24
CA LYS A 120 -28.97 9.74 7.38
C LYS A 120 -28.29 9.85 8.74
N VAL A 121 -27.00 10.11 8.79
CA VAL A 121 -26.19 10.11 9.99
C VAL A 121 -25.72 11.52 10.30
N ALA A 122 -25.89 11.96 11.55
CA ALA A 122 -25.36 13.25 11.99
C ALA A 122 -23.87 13.36 11.71
N ALA A 123 -23.44 14.55 11.24
CA ALA A 123 -22.08 14.82 10.78
C ALA A 123 -21.01 14.24 11.72
N GLY A 124 -20.32 13.24 11.25
CA GLY A 124 -19.18 12.66 11.91
C GLY A 124 -17.89 13.39 11.53
N THR A 125 -16.81 13.06 12.21
CA THR A 125 -15.50 13.62 11.94
C THR A 125 -14.94 12.99 10.67
N ASN A 126 -14.73 13.79 9.62
CA ASN A 126 -14.02 13.36 8.43
C ASN A 126 -12.53 13.66 8.63
N THR A 127 -11.71 12.63 8.67
CA THR A 127 -10.26 12.78 8.70
C THR A 127 -9.70 12.29 7.36
N VAL A 128 -9.11 13.19 6.63
CA VAL A 128 -8.35 12.88 5.42
C VAL A 128 -6.88 12.94 5.79
N THR A 129 -6.18 11.84 5.68
CA THR A 129 -4.74 11.78 5.90
C THR A 129 -4.06 11.52 4.57
N GLU A 130 -3.40 12.52 4.04
CA GLU A 130 -2.46 12.35 2.94
C GLU A 130 -1.10 11.95 3.51
N GLN A 131 -0.57 10.84 3.05
CA GLN A 131 0.77 10.43 3.45
C GLN A 131 1.77 10.82 2.36
N THR A 132 2.87 11.43 2.80
CA THR A 132 3.97 11.80 1.91
C THR A 132 4.58 10.53 1.28
N PRO A 133 4.76 10.50 -0.03
CA PRO A 133 5.36 9.36 -0.69
C PRO A 133 6.81 9.17 -0.25
N ASN A 134 7.17 7.96 0.13
CA ASN A 134 8.54 7.60 0.43
C ASN A 134 9.26 7.21 -0.87
N LYS A 135 10.47 7.74 -1.05
CA LYS A 135 11.36 7.38 -2.15
C LYS A 135 12.66 6.82 -1.60
N LEU A 136 13.04 5.66 -2.09
CA LEU A 136 14.29 5.01 -1.76
C LEU A 136 15.10 4.79 -3.04
N LEU A 137 16.35 5.23 -3.01
CA LEU A 137 17.34 4.99 -4.07
C LEU A 137 18.45 4.13 -3.48
N SER A 138 18.80 3.06 -4.15
CA SER A 138 19.86 2.16 -3.70
C SER A 138 20.78 1.80 -4.86
N THR A 139 22.07 1.73 -4.55
CA THR A 139 23.10 1.19 -5.44
C THR A 139 23.79 0.03 -4.74
N PHE A 140 24.10 -1.03 -5.47
CA PHE A 140 24.76 -2.21 -4.95
C PHE A 140 25.71 -2.81 -5.99
N GLY A 141 26.75 -3.46 -5.54
CA GLY A 141 27.74 -4.09 -6.40
C GLY A 141 28.39 -5.30 -5.75
N ARG A 142 28.93 -6.18 -6.57
CA ARG A 142 29.69 -7.37 -6.17
C ARG A 142 30.80 -7.65 -7.19
N LEU A 143 31.94 -8.08 -6.69
CA LEU A 143 33.08 -8.63 -7.43
C LEU A 143 33.29 -10.08 -7.03
#